data_a71d1955d12e741d770333614a5e3332
#
_entry.id   a71d1955d12e741d770333614a5e3332
#
_cell.length_a   1.000
_cell.length_b   1.000
_cell.length_c   1.000
_cell.angle_alpha   90.00
_cell.angle_beta   90.00
_cell.angle_gamma   90.00
#
_symmetry.space_group_name_H-M   'P 1'
#
loop_
_entity.id
_entity.type
_entity.pdbx_description
1 polymer ?
#
loop_
_entity_poly.entity_id
_entity_poly.type
_entity_poly.pdbx_seq_one_letter_code
_entity_poly.pdbx_strand_id
1 'polypeptide(L)'
;MKKTKILIASAIVCIATFVAIAADHIDAPAVNGGGSSSLTDITDFYAFQGSSGNSIAFVANVQGFIAPGSATDNATFDENVVIEINIDTDGDASQDLVIQAIPRDGRMYFFGPFASTSASLSSTINTTAALQGDVAISGQTAVTENSNGIQYFAGPRDDPFFFDFVKYSEIIGGTATSFDNPGDDTFASTNVLSVVVEVPKSMIGGTGSINTWVETKRK
;
A
#
# COMPACT_ATOMS: atom_id res chain seq x y z
N MET A 1 -13.28 -28.80 -33.63
CA MET A 1 -12.27 -27.73 -33.62
C MET A 1 -12.82 -26.34 -33.22
N LYS A 2 -14.01 -25.85 -33.66
CA LYS A 2 -14.54 -24.55 -33.26
C LYS A 2 -14.94 -24.46 -31.78
N LYS A 3 -15.50 -25.52 -31.19
CA LYS A 3 -15.93 -25.53 -29.77
C LYS A 3 -14.74 -25.49 -28.80
N THR A 4 -13.64 -26.15 -29.13
CA THR A 4 -12.42 -26.15 -28.30
C THR A 4 -11.73 -24.79 -28.30
N LYS A 5 -11.75 -24.05 -29.42
CA LYS A 5 -11.22 -22.70 -29.51
C LYS A 5 -12.03 -21.70 -28.72
N ILE A 6 -13.35 -21.84 -28.63
CA ILE A 6 -14.24 -21.01 -27.84
C ILE A 6 -14.01 -21.24 -26.32
N LEU A 7 -13.82 -22.51 -25.92
CA LEU A 7 -13.49 -22.86 -24.54
C LEU A 7 -12.15 -22.29 -24.07
N ILE A 8 -11.12 -22.34 -24.91
CA ILE A 8 -9.80 -21.79 -24.63
C ILE A 8 -9.87 -20.23 -24.54
N ALA A 9 -10.60 -19.60 -25.46
CA ALA A 9 -10.78 -18.14 -25.42
C ALA A 9 -11.57 -17.69 -24.19
N SER A 10 -12.61 -18.44 -23.79
CA SER A 10 -13.37 -18.16 -22.56
C SER A 10 -12.52 -18.36 -21.31
N ALA A 11 -11.66 -19.38 -21.25
CA ALA A 11 -10.76 -19.61 -20.14
C ALA A 11 -9.71 -18.48 -20.01
N ILE A 12 -9.14 -18.01 -21.12
CA ILE A 12 -8.18 -16.89 -21.12
C ILE A 12 -8.84 -15.58 -20.67
N VAL A 13 -10.08 -15.32 -21.11
CA VAL A 13 -10.84 -14.13 -20.66
C VAL A 13 -11.19 -14.24 -19.18
N CYS A 14 -11.58 -15.41 -18.68
CA CYS A 14 -11.83 -15.63 -17.26
C CYS A 14 -10.55 -15.47 -16.42
N ILE A 15 -9.41 -15.95 -16.87
CA ILE A 15 -8.12 -15.81 -16.17
C ILE A 15 -7.71 -14.32 -16.13
N ALA A 16 -7.84 -13.60 -17.25
CA ALA A 16 -7.53 -12.17 -17.29
C ALA A 16 -8.47 -11.33 -16.40
N THR A 17 -9.73 -11.72 -16.28
CA THR A 17 -10.69 -11.04 -15.40
C THR A 17 -10.45 -11.37 -13.92
N PHE A 18 -9.98 -12.59 -13.61
CA PHE A 18 -9.66 -13.00 -12.24
C PHE A 18 -8.37 -12.35 -11.72
N VAL A 19 -7.36 -12.15 -12.55
CA VAL A 19 -6.13 -11.41 -12.18
C VAL A 19 -6.46 -9.97 -11.80
N ALA A 20 -7.48 -9.36 -12.40
CA ALA A 20 -7.92 -8.00 -12.07
C ALA A 20 -8.73 -7.91 -10.76
N ILE A 21 -9.21 -9.03 -10.21
CA ILE A 21 -10.10 -9.03 -9.04
C ILE A 21 -9.41 -9.61 -7.78
N ALA A 22 -8.34 -10.38 -7.94
CA ALA A 22 -7.76 -11.17 -6.85
C ALA A 22 -6.48 -10.58 -6.24
N ALA A 23 -5.84 -9.62 -6.88
CA ALA A 23 -4.78 -8.80 -6.30
C ALA A 23 -5.28 -7.38 -6.30
N ASP A 24 -5.18 -6.72 -5.19
CA ASP A 24 -5.55 -5.32 -4.98
C ASP A 24 -4.64 -4.33 -5.78
N HIS A 25 -3.98 -4.88 -6.80
CA HIS A 25 -3.12 -4.14 -7.71
C HIS A 25 -3.92 -3.71 -8.94
N ILE A 26 -4.01 -2.41 -9.18
CA ILE A 26 -4.66 -1.80 -10.36
C ILE A 26 -6.20 -2.03 -10.39
N ASP A 27 -6.83 -2.18 -9.24
CA ASP A 27 -8.28 -2.43 -9.17
C ASP A 27 -9.13 -1.19 -8.80
N ALA A 28 -8.50 -0.06 -8.47
CA ALA A 28 -9.17 1.19 -8.12
C ALA A 28 -9.25 2.20 -9.27
N PRO A 29 -9.96 1.92 -10.38
CA PRO A 29 -9.99 2.79 -11.57
C PRO A 29 -10.60 4.17 -11.28
N ALA A 30 -11.42 4.29 -10.25
CA ALA A 30 -12.02 5.57 -9.85
C ALA A 30 -11.01 6.55 -9.25
N VAL A 31 -9.90 6.06 -8.70
CA VAL A 31 -8.84 6.89 -8.10
C VAL A 31 -7.91 7.44 -9.18
N ASN A 32 -7.84 6.78 -10.33
CA ASN A 32 -6.92 7.13 -11.43
C ASN A 32 -7.35 8.34 -12.25
N GLY A 33 -8.47 9.00 -11.92
CA GLY A 33 -8.91 10.19 -12.66
C GLY A 33 -9.11 9.95 -14.16
N GLY A 34 -9.36 8.70 -14.57
CA GLY A 34 -9.54 8.31 -15.98
C GLY A 34 -8.26 8.08 -16.77
N GLY A 35 -7.10 8.07 -16.12
CA GLY A 35 -5.81 7.73 -16.72
C GLY A 35 -5.39 6.29 -16.44
N SER A 36 -4.46 5.76 -17.23
CA SER A 36 -3.86 4.43 -17.03
C SER A 36 -2.82 4.39 -15.89
N SER A 37 -2.69 5.45 -15.10
CA SER A 37 -1.70 5.57 -14.04
C SER A 37 -2.34 5.30 -12.69
N SER A 38 -1.92 4.23 -12.08
CA SER A 38 -2.33 3.79 -10.74
C SER A 38 -1.49 4.43 -9.63
N LEU A 39 -1.02 5.68 -9.81
CA LEU A 39 -0.12 6.35 -8.84
C LEU A 39 -0.65 6.41 -7.41
N THR A 40 -1.95 6.22 -7.25
CA THR A 40 -2.64 6.36 -5.96
C THR A 40 -3.38 5.10 -5.56
N ASP A 41 -3.27 4.06 -6.39
CA ASP A 41 -3.85 2.76 -6.14
C ASP A 41 -3.10 2.08 -5.00
N ILE A 42 -3.81 1.74 -3.93
CA ILE A 42 -3.24 1.05 -2.78
C ILE A 42 -3.10 -0.42 -3.17
N THR A 43 -1.88 -0.92 -3.18
CA THR A 43 -1.63 -2.33 -3.46
C THR A 43 -1.66 -3.18 -2.22
N ASP A 44 -1.13 -2.66 -1.11
CA ASP A 44 -1.06 -3.37 0.15
C ASP A 44 -1.01 -2.42 1.32
N PHE A 45 -1.44 -2.92 2.48
CA PHE A 45 -1.25 -2.26 3.75
C PHE A 45 -0.85 -3.27 4.83
N TYR A 46 0.23 -2.97 5.54
CA TYR A 46 0.72 -3.81 6.62
C TYR A 46 0.84 -3.00 7.91
N ALA A 47 0.47 -3.63 9.01
CA ALA A 47 0.72 -3.11 10.35
C ALA A 47 1.27 -4.24 11.23
N PHE A 48 2.45 -4.03 11.82
CA PHE A 48 3.11 -5.05 12.62
C PHE A 48 4.01 -4.43 13.70
N GLN A 49 4.48 -5.26 14.61
CA GLN A 49 5.40 -4.81 15.64
C GLN A 49 6.70 -4.29 15.01
N GLY A 50 7.04 -3.06 15.33
CA GLY A 50 8.26 -2.43 14.84
C GLY A 50 9.54 -2.97 15.49
N SER A 51 10.67 -2.42 15.07
CA SER A 51 12.01 -2.88 15.41
C SER A 51 12.31 -2.89 16.90
N SER A 52 11.76 -1.95 17.65
CA SER A 52 12.01 -1.80 19.09
C SER A 52 11.15 -2.68 19.99
N GLY A 53 10.17 -3.40 19.45
CA GLY A 53 9.16 -4.12 20.24
C GLY A 53 8.12 -3.21 20.93
N ASN A 54 8.47 -1.94 21.15
CA ASN A 54 7.60 -0.90 21.72
C ASN A 54 7.07 0.08 20.66
N SER A 55 7.17 -0.26 19.39
CA SER A 55 6.67 0.51 18.26
C SER A 55 5.75 -0.36 17.39
N ILE A 56 5.01 0.31 16.53
CA ILE A 56 4.23 -0.29 15.45
C ILE A 56 4.72 0.31 14.15
N ALA A 57 5.05 -0.52 13.19
CA ALA A 57 5.35 -0.14 11.83
C ALA A 57 4.10 -0.26 10.97
N PHE A 58 3.79 0.80 10.25
CA PHE A 58 2.76 0.85 9.22
C PHE A 58 3.45 0.97 7.87
N VAL A 59 3.02 0.15 6.91
CA VAL A 59 3.53 0.15 5.54
C VAL A 59 2.35 0.30 4.60
N ALA A 60 2.32 1.38 3.85
CA ALA A 60 1.36 1.60 2.78
C ALA A 60 2.08 1.53 1.43
N ASN A 61 1.69 0.58 0.61
CA ASN A 61 2.20 0.43 -0.74
C ASN A 61 1.18 0.98 -1.74
N VAL A 62 1.66 1.77 -2.67
CA VAL A 62 0.86 2.33 -3.76
C VAL A 62 1.58 2.12 -5.08
N GLN A 63 0.85 2.23 -6.19
CA GLN A 63 1.39 2.10 -7.53
C GLN A 63 2.07 0.75 -7.76
N GLY A 64 1.29 -0.32 -7.78
CA GLY A 64 1.77 -1.67 -8.13
C GLY A 64 1.96 -1.88 -9.61
N PHE A 65 2.54 -2.85 -10.00
CA PHE A 65 3.51 -3.42 -10.93
C PHE A 65 4.46 -2.38 -11.53
N ILE A 66 5.42 -1.93 -10.76
CA ILE A 66 6.52 -1.13 -11.29
C ILE A 66 7.64 -2.07 -11.74
N ALA A 67 7.94 -2.08 -13.05
CA ALA A 67 9.04 -2.88 -13.56
C ALA A 67 10.40 -2.35 -13.03
N PRO A 68 11.35 -3.24 -12.70
CA PRO A 68 12.70 -2.84 -12.32
C PRO A 68 13.41 -2.00 -13.39
N GLY A 69 14.40 -1.22 -12.98
CA GLY A 69 15.17 -0.33 -13.84
C GLY A 69 14.48 1.00 -14.07
N SER A 70 14.41 1.48 -15.31
CA SER A 70 13.97 2.85 -15.61
C SER A 70 12.54 3.16 -15.16
N ALA A 71 11.65 2.20 -15.09
CA ALA A 71 10.29 2.41 -14.57
C ALA A 71 10.35 2.72 -13.07
N THR A 72 11.13 1.95 -12.32
CA THR A 72 11.35 2.17 -10.88
C THR A 72 12.11 3.48 -10.63
N ASP A 73 13.14 3.79 -11.44
CA ASP A 73 13.93 5.00 -11.27
C ASP A 73 13.12 6.28 -11.53
N ASN A 74 12.06 6.19 -12.31
CA ASN A 74 11.16 7.30 -12.63
C ASN A 74 9.82 7.25 -11.88
N ALA A 75 9.61 6.28 -11.01
CA ALA A 75 8.39 6.18 -10.22
C ALA A 75 8.29 7.35 -9.23
N THR A 76 7.12 7.97 -9.17
CA THR A 76 6.88 9.14 -8.32
C THR A 76 5.52 9.05 -7.65
N PHE A 77 5.44 9.51 -6.41
CA PHE A 77 4.16 9.74 -5.73
C PHE A 77 3.42 10.93 -6.37
N ASP A 78 2.09 10.90 -6.35
CA ASP A 78 1.25 12.02 -6.78
C ASP A 78 1.20 13.10 -5.70
N GLU A 79 1.78 14.27 -5.95
CA GLU A 79 1.81 15.38 -5.01
C GLU A 79 0.42 15.98 -4.69
N ASN A 80 -0.62 15.60 -5.42
CA ASN A 80 -2.00 16.01 -5.14
C ASN A 80 -2.75 14.99 -4.27
N VAL A 81 -2.06 13.97 -3.79
CA VAL A 81 -2.65 12.89 -2.99
C VAL A 81 -2.00 12.85 -1.61
N VAL A 82 -2.83 12.68 -0.61
CA VAL A 82 -2.44 12.38 0.76
C VAL A 82 -2.65 10.89 0.99
N ILE A 83 -1.68 10.21 1.55
CA ILE A 83 -1.81 8.86 2.07
C ILE A 83 -2.14 8.99 3.56
N GLU A 84 -3.31 8.53 3.97
CA GLU A 84 -3.77 8.57 5.35
C GLU A 84 -3.79 7.17 5.96
N ILE A 85 -3.09 7.01 7.07
CA ILE A 85 -3.15 5.82 7.91
C ILE A 85 -4.08 6.14 9.06
N ASN A 86 -5.20 5.43 9.13
CA ASN A 86 -6.23 5.58 10.14
C ASN A 86 -6.03 4.54 11.23
N ILE A 87 -6.21 4.92 12.48
CA ILE A 87 -6.03 4.07 13.66
C ILE A 87 -7.24 4.21 14.56
N ASP A 88 -7.94 3.10 14.78
CA ASP A 88 -9.02 2.94 15.74
C ASP A 88 -8.44 2.21 16.96
N THR A 89 -8.49 2.85 18.11
CA THR A 89 -7.90 2.37 19.36
C THR A 89 -8.90 1.78 20.34
N ASP A 90 -10.21 1.95 20.09
CA ASP A 90 -11.27 1.47 20.96
C ASP A 90 -12.21 0.43 20.31
N GLY A 91 -12.07 0.20 19.00
CA GLY A 91 -12.75 -0.86 18.27
C GLY A 91 -14.15 -0.50 17.79
N ASP A 92 -14.48 0.78 17.69
CA ASP A 92 -15.78 1.26 17.22
C ASP A 92 -15.89 1.41 15.70
N ALA A 93 -14.83 1.08 14.97
CA ALA A 93 -14.67 1.18 13.51
C ALA A 93 -14.66 2.63 13.00
N SER A 94 -14.34 3.59 13.87
CA SER A 94 -14.04 4.97 13.52
C SER A 94 -12.58 5.27 13.85
N GLN A 95 -11.93 6.15 13.11
CA GLN A 95 -10.56 6.52 13.42
C GLN A 95 -10.50 7.46 14.62
N ASP A 96 -9.70 7.14 15.61
CA ASP A 96 -9.32 8.01 16.71
C ASP A 96 -8.12 8.87 16.35
N LEU A 97 -7.15 8.28 15.63
CA LEU A 97 -5.91 8.89 15.24
C LEU A 97 -5.67 8.73 13.73
N VAL A 98 -4.99 9.71 13.17
CA VAL A 98 -4.59 9.72 11.77
C VAL A 98 -3.12 10.10 11.65
N ILE A 99 -2.42 9.42 10.74
CA ILE A 99 -1.10 9.82 10.24
C ILE A 99 -1.26 10.18 8.77
N GLN A 100 -0.84 11.38 8.38
CA GLN A 100 -0.85 11.82 6.98
C GLN A 100 0.56 11.82 6.42
N ALA A 101 0.74 11.20 5.26
CA ALA A 101 1.98 11.24 4.48
C ALA A 101 1.72 12.00 3.17
N ILE A 102 2.53 13.01 2.89
CA ILE A 102 2.30 13.98 1.81
C ILE A 102 3.59 14.15 1.01
N PRO A 103 3.61 13.75 -0.26
CA PRO A 103 4.75 13.98 -1.12
C PRO A 103 4.80 15.44 -1.59
N ARG A 104 5.99 16.04 -1.56
CA ARG A 104 6.25 17.38 -2.06
C ARG A 104 7.75 17.57 -2.36
N ASP A 105 8.06 18.06 -3.55
CA ASP A 105 9.42 18.47 -3.91
C ASP A 105 10.47 17.40 -3.60
N GLY A 106 10.19 16.13 -3.94
CA GLY A 106 11.10 15.00 -3.73
C GLY A 106 11.25 14.54 -2.26
N ARG A 107 10.38 15.00 -1.37
CA ARG A 107 10.31 14.58 0.03
C ARG A 107 8.93 14.06 0.39
N MET A 108 8.85 13.18 1.37
CA MET A 108 7.61 12.77 2.02
C MET A 108 7.55 13.42 3.39
N TYR A 109 6.50 14.19 3.65
CA TYR A 109 6.24 14.88 4.91
C TYR A 109 5.19 14.11 5.71
N PHE A 110 5.42 13.98 7.03
CA PHE A 110 4.55 13.21 7.92
C PHE A 110 3.97 14.10 9.01
N PHE A 111 2.65 14.04 9.16
CA PHE A 111 1.88 14.71 10.21
C PHE A 111 1.16 13.66 11.06
N GLY A 112 1.19 13.83 12.36
CA GLY A 112 0.53 12.89 13.28
C GLY A 112 1.49 11.88 13.94
N PRO A 113 0.94 10.94 14.76
CA PRO A 113 -0.49 10.72 14.97
C PRO A 113 -1.19 11.92 15.60
N PHE A 114 -2.36 12.30 15.10
CA PHE A 114 -3.21 13.32 15.69
C PHE A 114 -4.66 12.84 15.75
N ALA A 115 -5.42 13.34 16.74
CA ALA A 115 -6.84 12.98 16.88
C ALA A 115 -7.65 13.49 15.69
N SER A 116 -8.44 12.61 15.09
CA SER A 116 -9.33 12.93 13.98
C SER A 116 -10.57 12.06 14.03
N THR A 117 -11.71 12.69 13.91
CA THR A 117 -13.02 12.02 13.81
C THR A 117 -13.69 12.26 12.46
N SER A 118 -12.95 12.83 11.49
CA SER A 118 -13.50 13.18 10.18
C SER A 118 -13.32 12.04 9.18
N ALA A 119 -14.41 11.44 8.79
CA ALA A 119 -14.50 10.49 7.68
C ALA A 119 -14.85 11.23 6.39
N SER A 120 -13.91 11.98 5.81
CA SER A 120 -14.10 12.69 4.54
C SER A 120 -13.40 11.98 3.39
N LEU A 121 -14.03 11.94 2.21
CA LEU A 121 -13.41 11.45 0.98
C LEU A 121 -12.35 12.41 0.41
N SER A 122 -12.37 13.67 0.84
CA SER A 122 -11.32 14.64 0.55
C SER A 122 -10.53 14.93 1.82
N SER A 123 -9.21 14.97 1.70
CA SER A 123 -8.35 15.28 2.84
C SER A 123 -7.84 16.71 2.74
N THR A 124 -7.88 17.38 3.88
CA THR A 124 -7.13 18.62 4.07
C THR A 124 -5.95 18.29 4.98
N ILE A 125 -4.76 18.72 4.55
CA ILE A 125 -3.56 18.56 5.37
C ILE A 125 -3.80 19.28 6.71
N ASN A 126 -3.66 18.56 7.80
CA ASN A 126 -3.76 19.16 9.12
C ASN A 126 -2.49 19.94 9.45
N THR A 127 -2.37 21.14 8.92
CA THR A 127 -1.22 22.02 9.16
C THR A 127 -1.14 22.54 10.61
N THR A 128 -2.18 22.33 11.42
CA THR A 128 -2.14 22.61 12.86
C THR A 128 -1.57 21.45 13.66
N ALA A 129 -1.61 20.24 13.14
CA ALA A 129 -0.82 19.14 13.67
C ALA A 129 0.65 19.45 13.40
N ALA A 130 1.48 19.33 14.42
CA ALA A 130 2.91 19.55 14.24
C ALA A 130 3.44 18.58 13.18
N LEU A 131 4.25 19.07 12.24
CA LEU A 131 5.08 18.26 11.38
C LEU A 131 5.95 17.38 12.28
N GLN A 132 5.81 16.08 12.17
CA GLN A 132 6.60 15.14 12.99
C GLN A 132 7.95 14.85 12.36
N GLY A 133 8.02 14.83 11.03
CA GLY A 133 9.26 14.64 10.29
C GLY A 133 9.03 14.59 8.80
N ASP A 134 10.10 14.47 8.08
CA ASP A 134 10.11 14.28 6.65
C ASP A 134 11.31 13.45 6.23
N VAL A 135 11.21 12.77 5.10
CA VAL A 135 12.31 11.97 4.53
C VAL A 135 12.42 12.23 3.04
N ALA A 136 13.64 12.24 2.51
CA ALA A 136 13.85 12.26 1.07
C ALA A 136 13.22 11.01 0.44
N ILE A 137 12.48 11.19 -0.65
CA ILE A 137 11.96 10.05 -1.41
C ILE A 137 13.15 9.30 -1.98
N SER A 138 13.30 8.05 -1.58
CA SER A 138 14.44 7.21 -1.96
C SER A 138 14.36 6.81 -3.43
N GLY A 139 15.51 6.62 -4.04
CA GLY A 139 15.64 5.79 -5.24
C GLY A 139 15.96 4.34 -4.87
N GLN A 140 16.89 3.73 -5.59
CA GLN A 140 17.34 2.34 -5.34
C GLN A 140 17.98 2.18 -3.95
N THR A 141 18.72 3.19 -3.47
CA THR A 141 19.29 3.17 -2.11
C THR A 141 18.28 3.74 -1.12
N ALA A 142 17.98 2.96 -0.07
CA ALA A 142 17.08 3.41 0.98
C ALA A 142 17.66 4.59 1.75
N VAL A 143 16.83 5.61 1.92
CA VAL A 143 17.07 6.72 2.85
C VAL A 143 16.01 6.64 3.93
N THR A 144 16.44 6.60 5.18
CA THR A 144 15.55 6.60 6.35
C THR A 144 15.88 7.80 7.23
N GLU A 145 14.88 8.33 7.88
CA GLU A 145 15.02 9.42 8.84
C GLU A 145 14.37 9.04 10.17
N ASN A 146 14.87 9.64 11.25
CA ASN A 146 14.29 9.50 12.59
C ASN A 146 14.08 10.88 13.18
N SER A 147 12.86 11.17 13.58
CA SER A 147 12.51 12.41 14.28
C SER A 147 11.49 12.10 15.37
N ASN A 148 11.72 12.65 16.56
CA ASN A 148 10.84 12.47 17.72
C ASN A 148 10.58 11.00 18.10
N GLY A 149 11.51 10.09 17.78
CA GLY A 149 11.37 8.66 18.01
C GLY A 149 10.52 7.92 16.96
N ILE A 150 10.06 8.61 15.93
CA ILE A 150 9.37 8.02 14.77
C ILE A 150 10.37 7.82 13.65
N GLN A 151 10.35 6.64 13.02
CA GLN A 151 11.19 6.35 11.86
C GLN A 151 10.35 6.44 10.58
N TYR A 152 10.96 6.97 9.52
CA TYR A 152 10.30 7.24 8.25
C TYR A 152 11.08 6.67 7.08
N PHE A 153 10.34 6.22 6.10
CA PHE A 153 10.84 5.86 4.79
C PHE A 153 9.78 6.17 3.71
N ALA A 154 10.23 6.59 2.53
CA ALA A 154 9.40 6.66 1.33
C ALA A 154 10.25 6.35 0.09
N GLY A 155 9.71 5.58 -0.85
CA GLY A 155 10.37 5.28 -2.12
C GLY A 155 10.04 3.89 -2.67
N PRO A 156 10.58 3.56 -3.85
CA PRO A 156 10.35 2.27 -4.48
C PRO A 156 11.03 1.14 -3.70
N ARG A 157 10.31 0.02 -3.58
CA ARG A 157 10.79 -1.22 -2.97
C ARG A 157 10.23 -2.40 -3.74
N ASP A 158 10.93 -3.52 -3.61
CA ASP A 158 10.42 -4.81 -4.03
C ASP A 158 9.03 -5.05 -3.46
N ASP A 159 8.12 -5.57 -4.27
CA ASP A 159 6.76 -5.85 -3.85
C ASP A 159 6.79 -7.01 -2.82
N PRO A 160 6.37 -6.78 -1.57
CA PRO A 160 6.45 -7.81 -0.54
C PRO A 160 5.32 -8.84 -0.64
N PHE A 161 4.36 -8.64 -1.53
CA PHE A 161 3.24 -9.55 -1.68
C PHE A 161 3.66 -10.81 -2.41
N PHE A 162 3.48 -11.96 -1.77
CA PHE A 162 3.75 -13.27 -2.34
C PHE A 162 2.44 -13.97 -2.68
N PHE A 163 2.23 -14.29 -3.95
CA PHE A 163 1.09 -15.09 -4.36
C PHE A 163 1.34 -15.87 -5.65
N ASP A 164 1.06 -17.17 -5.62
CA ASP A 164 1.13 -18.06 -6.80
C ASP A 164 -0.20 -18.05 -7.55
N PHE A 165 -0.36 -17.09 -8.45
CA PHE A 165 -1.57 -16.92 -9.25
C PHE A 165 -1.83 -18.05 -10.23
N VAL A 166 -0.78 -18.63 -10.80
CA VAL A 166 -0.92 -19.72 -11.76
C VAL A 166 -1.51 -20.92 -11.04
N LYS A 167 -0.92 -21.31 -9.92
CA LYS A 167 -1.40 -22.45 -9.13
C LYS A 167 -2.80 -22.20 -8.55
N TYR A 168 -3.08 -20.98 -8.08
CA TYR A 168 -4.41 -20.61 -7.64
C TYR A 168 -5.46 -20.81 -8.74
N SER A 169 -5.16 -20.35 -9.97
CA SER A 169 -6.05 -20.51 -11.11
C SER A 169 -6.27 -21.98 -11.50
N GLU A 170 -5.24 -22.81 -11.38
CA GLU A 170 -5.35 -24.26 -11.59
C GLU A 170 -6.25 -24.93 -10.52
N ILE A 171 -6.14 -24.51 -9.26
CA ILE A 171 -6.98 -25.04 -8.17
C ILE A 171 -8.44 -24.66 -8.41
N ILE A 172 -8.73 -23.40 -8.71
CA ILE A 172 -10.12 -22.96 -8.98
C ILE A 172 -10.66 -23.64 -10.26
N GLY A 173 -9.82 -23.81 -11.27
CA GLY A 173 -10.17 -24.52 -12.50
C GLY A 173 -10.31 -26.04 -12.33
N GLY A 174 -10.00 -26.59 -11.15
CA GLY A 174 -10.09 -28.03 -10.86
C GLY A 174 -8.99 -28.87 -11.51
N THR A 175 -7.90 -28.27 -11.97
CA THR A 175 -6.76 -28.95 -12.57
C THR A 175 -5.62 -29.24 -11.59
N ALA A 176 -5.63 -28.56 -10.42
CA ALA A 176 -4.78 -28.84 -9.28
C ALA A 176 -5.62 -28.92 -8.01
N THR A 177 -5.08 -29.54 -6.95
CA THR A 177 -5.77 -29.74 -5.66
C THR A 177 -5.10 -29.01 -4.50
N SER A 178 -3.91 -28.47 -4.70
CA SER A 178 -3.13 -27.77 -3.67
C SER A 178 -2.08 -26.86 -4.31
N PHE A 179 -1.57 -25.90 -3.53
CA PHE A 179 -0.39 -25.14 -3.87
C PHE A 179 0.87 -26.03 -3.84
N ASP A 180 1.86 -25.66 -4.64
CA ASP A 180 3.20 -26.27 -4.59
C ASP A 180 3.97 -25.77 -3.35
N ASN A 181 5.01 -26.49 -2.95
CA ASN A 181 5.88 -26.09 -1.85
C ASN A 181 7.36 -26.29 -2.26
N PRO A 182 8.10 -25.20 -2.51
CA PRO A 182 7.65 -23.81 -2.53
C PRO A 182 6.70 -23.53 -3.72
N GLY A 183 5.86 -22.50 -3.58
CA GLY A 183 5.09 -21.96 -4.70
C GLY A 183 5.91 -20.97 -5.52
N ASP A 184 5.33 -20.53 -6.64
CA ASP A 184 5.92 -19.51 -7.50
C ASP A 184 5.36 -18.13 -7.16
N ASP A 185 6.25 -17.16 -6.91
CA ASP A 185 5.85 -15.79 -6.65
C ASP A 185 5.54 -15.06 -7.96
N THR A 186 4.27 -14.76 -8.19
CA THR A 186 3.82 -14.00 -9.37
C THR A 186 4.32 -12.54 -9.36
N PHE A 187 4.59 -11.99 -8.16
CA PHE A 187 5.03 -10.61 -7.97
C PHE A 187 6.56 -10.47 -7.90
N ALA A 188 7.29 -11.60 -7.98
CA ALA A 188 8.74 -11.59 -8.04
C ALA A 188 9.25 -10.65 -9.12
N SER A 189 10.18 -9.79 -8.77
CA SER A 189 10.78 -8.79 -9.68
C SER A 189 9.80 -7.67 -10.11
N THR A 190 8.78 -7.39 -9.32
CA THR A 190 8.02 -6.15 -9.43
C THR A 190 8.28 -5.26 -8.22
N ASN A 191 8.08 -3.97 -8.39
CA ASN A 191 8.24 -2.99 -7.33
C ASN A 191 6.94 -2.24 -7.08
N VAL A 192 6.85 -1.63 -5.90
CA VAL A 192 5.78 -0.71 -5.47
C VAL A 192 6.40 0.56 -4.93
N LEU A 193 5.63 1.62 -4.79
CA LEU A 193 6.02 2.77 -3.98
C LEU A 193 5.55 2.55 -2.54
N SER A 194 6.49 2.45 -1.62
CA SER A 194 6.23 2.23 -0.20
C SER A 194 6.38 3.50 0.62
N VAL A 195 5.44 3.71 1.52
CA VAL A 195 5.54 4.68 2.61
C VAL A 195 5.56 3.89 3.92
N VAL A 196 6.60 4.10 4.72
CA VAL A 196 6.75 3.43 6.01
C VAL A 196 6.86 4.46 7.12
N VAL A 197 6.09 4.25 8.17
CA VAL A 197 6.19 5.00 9.41
C VAL A 197 6.18 4.04 10.60
N GLU A 198 7.24 4.09 11.41
CA GLU A 198 7.31 3.31 12.64
C GLU A 198 7.14 4.24 13.85
N VAL A 199 6.06 4.07 14.59
CA VAL A 199 5.59 4.98 15.64
C VAL A 199 5.70 4.29 17.00
N PRO A 200 6.23 4.95 18.04
CA PRO A 200 6.17 4.44 19.42
C PRO A 200 4.73 4.16 19.86
N LYS A 201 4.47 3.00 20.47
CA LYS A 201 3.15 2.63 20.99
C LYS A 201 2.57 3.67 21.95
N SER A 202 3.43 4.39 22.68
CA SER A 202 3.03 5.46 23.58
C SER A 202 2.37 6.66 22.90
N MET A 203 2.60 6.85 21.59
CA MET A 203 1.97 7.91 20.81
C MET A 203 0.62 7.49 20.21
N ILE A 204 0.37 6.19 20.14
CA ILE A 204 -0.90 5.63 19.66
C ILE A 204 -1.88 5.52 20.82
N GLY A 205 -1.40 5.13 22.01
CA GLY A 205 -2.26 4.85 23.14
C GLY A 205 -2.97 3.50 23.00
N GLY A 206 -4.05 3.34 23.76
CA GLY A 206 -4.82 2.09 23.80
C GLY A 206 -4.18 1.03 24.70
N THR A 207 -4.98 0.05 25.09
CA THR A 207 -4.57 -1.03 25.99
C THR A 207 -4.81 -2.43 25.43
N GLY A 208 -5.07 -2.53 24.13
CA GLY A 208 -5.47 -3.78 23.51
C GLY A 208 -5.06 -3.85 22.03
N SER A 209 -5.91 -4.49 21.26
CA SER A 209 -5.78 -4.48 19.80
C SER A 209 -6.18 -3.13 19.24
N ILE A 210 -5.57 -2.74 18.15
CA ILE A 210 -5.99 -1.61 17.33
C ILE A 210 -6.52 -2.13 16.01
N ASN A 211 -7.48 -1.43 15.41
CA ASN A 211 -7.82 -1.60 14.01
C ASN A 211 -7.12 -0.50 13.22
N THR A 212 -6.74 -0.81 11.98
CA THR A 212 -6.06 0.20 11.17
C THR A 212 -6.32 -0.07 9.69
N TRP A 213 -6.43 1.00 8.92
CA TRP A 213 -6.60 0.96 7.47
C TRP A 213 -5.92 2.17 6.83
N VAL A 214 -5.73 2.10 5.54
CA VAL A 214 -5.11 3.15 4.75
C VAL A 214 -6.08 3.67 3.69
N GLU A 215 -5.98 4.95 3.40
CA GLU A 215 -6.74 5.62 2.35
C GLU A 215 -5.81 6.54 1.56
N THR A 216 -6.06 6.66 0.26
CA THR A 216 -5.50 7.70 -0.58
C THR A 216 -6.58 8.72 -0.88
N LYS A 217 -6.32 10.00 -0.58
CA LYS A 217 -7.29 11.08 -0.71
C LYS A 217 -6.72 12.22 -1.55
N ARG A 218 -7.49 12.70 -2.50
CA ARG A 218 -7.12 13.90 -3.26
C ARG A 218 -7.41 15.17 -2.45
N LYS A 219 -6.58 16.18 -2.69
CA LYS A 219 -6.79 17.54 -2.18
C LYS A 219 -7.99 18.20 -2.85
#